data_8dd58eaea18b280ca23a91478c4d3299
#
_entry.id   8dd58eaea18b280ca23a91478c4d3299
#
_cell.length_a   1.000
_cell.length_b   1.000
_cell.length_c   1.000
_cell.angle_alpha   90.00
_cell.angle_beta   90.00
_cell.angle_gamma   90.00
#
_symmetry.space_group_name_H-M   'P 1'
#
loop_
_entity.id
_entity.type
_entity.pdbx_description
1 polymer ?
#
loop_
_entity_poly.entity_id
_entity_poly.type
_entity_poly.pdbx_seq_one_letter_code
_entity_poly.pdbx_strand_id
1 'polypeptide(L)'
;MTFKKGLAAMILATAALAACGSDEKEEVVEQVEQVEQEQINLTEEVEQFRAFAIEQMEPFVADMELLVRYVKEGKLEEAQKLYPLVHMYYECLQPMKASFAELDATIDSSIEEGKEDEATGFAKLEYGLFNEKTTTGYEVVVEELFT
;
A
#
# COMPACT_ATOMS: atom_id res chain seq x y z
N MET A 1 8.45 41.53 12.88
CA MET A 1 7.51 40.61 12.19
C MET A 1 7.20 41.19 10.82
N THR A 2 7.89 40.78 9.80
CA THR A 2 7.72 41.29 8.42
C THR A 2 7.53 40.11 7.48
N PHE A 3 6.30 39.93 7.05
CA PHE A 3 5.91 39.00 5.98
C PHE A 3 6.47 39.46 4.65
N LYS A 4 7.38 38.65 4.04
CA LYS A 4 7.77 38.84 2.64
C LYS A 4 6.86 38.02 1.75
N LYS A 5 6.00 38.69 0.99
CA LYS A 5 5.18 38.10 -0.07
C LYS A 5 6.08 37.79 -1.27
N GLY A 6 6.23 36.49 -1.61
CA GLY A 6 6.84 36.05 -2.86
C GLY A 6 5.79 36.11 -3.98
N LEU A 7 6.10 36.84 -5.01
CA LEU A 7 5.28 37.06 -6.21
C LEU A 7 5.48 35.91 -7.17
N ALA A 8 4.44 35.12 -7.45
CA ALA A 8 4.45 34.08 -8.48
C ALA A 8 4.33 34.73 -9.85
N ALA A 9 5.35 34.60 -10.69
CA ALA A 9 5.32 34.99 -12.09
C ALA A 9 4.73 33.87 -12.94
N MET A 10 3.56 34.12 -13.50
CA MET A 10 2.86 33.23 -14.43
C MET A 10 3.32 33.61 -15.84
N ILE A 11 4.12 32.74 -16.49
CA ILE A 11 4.53 32.93 -17.88
C ILE A 11 3.53 32.23 -18.77
N LEU A 12 2.72 32.99 -19.51
CA LEU A 12 1.89 32.50 -20.61
C LEU A 12 2.79 32.40 -21.87
N ALA A 13 3.01 31.18 -22.37
CA ALA A 13 3.60 30.95 -23.66
C ALA A 13 2.48 30.95 -24.73
N THR A 14 2.44 31.98 -25.55
CA THR A 14 1.60 32.04 -26.76
C THR A 14 2.39 31.48 -27.93
N ALA A 15 1.94 30.36 -28.50
CA ALA A 15 2.46 29.82 -29.74
C ALA A 15 1.88 30.60 -30.93
N ALA A 16 2.73 31.26 -31.70
CA ALA A 16 2.39 31.82 -33.00
C ALA A 16 2.86 30.88 -34.12
N LEU A 17 1.92 30.35 -34.88
CA LEU A 17 2.18 29.67 -36.13
C LEU A 17 2.43 30.72 -37.25
N ALA A 18 3.58 30.67 -37.89
CA ALA A 18 3.79 31.32 -39.13
C ALA A 18 4.52 30.34 -40.08
N ALA A 19 3.95 30.15 -41.24
CA ALA A 19 4.40 29.25 -42.31
C ALA A 19 5.33 29.95 -43.31
N CYS A 20 6.17 29.14 -43.97
CA CYS A 20 6.84 29.26 -45.24
C CYS A 20 8.17 30.04 -45.35
N GLY A 21 9.22 29.27 -45.70
CA GLY A 21 10.05 29.63 -46.86
C GLY A 21 11.55 29.77 -46.58
N SER A 22 12.33 28.84 -47.19
CA SER A 22 13.72 28.94 -47.70
C SER A 22 14.88 28.84 -46.70
N ASP A 23 15.67 27.82 -46.98
CA ASP A 23 17.07 27.55 -46.71
C ASP A 23 17.92 28.64 -45.99
N GLU A 24 18.22 28.33 -44.74
CA GLU A 24 19.52 28.60 -44.10
C GLU A 24 19.65 27.67 -42.88
N LYS A 25 20.76 26.93 -42.84
CA LYS A 25 21.12 26.08 -41.71
C LYS A 25 21.52 26.97 -40.54
N GLU A 26 20.57 27.32 -39.70
CA GLU A 26 20.87 27.75 -38.34
C GLU A 26 20.88 26.56 -37.44
N GLU A 27 22.05 26.29 -36.89
CA GLU A 27 22.31 25.38 -35.82
C GLU A 27 21.48 25.85 -34.61
N VAL A 28 20.28 25.28 -34.45
CA VAL A 28 19.54 25.43 -33.22
C VAL A 28 20.30 24.65 -32.15
N VAL A 29 21.16 25.36 -31.42
CA VAL A 29 21.71 24.86 -30.17
C VAL A 29 20.51 24.72 -29.23
N GLU A 30 20.00 23.52 -29.17
CA GLU A 30 19.03 23.07 -28.20
C GLU A 30 19.70 23.19 -26.82
N GLN A 31 19.49 24.32 -26.17
CA GLN A 31 19.75 24.43 -24.74
C GLN A 31 18.75 23.51 -24.03
N VAL A 32 19.10 22.24 -23.96
CA VAL A 32 18.53 21.33 -22.98
C VAL A 32 18.93 21.90 -21.63
N GLU A 33 18.04 22.67 -21.04
CA GLU A 33 18.09 22.99 -19.61
C GLU A 33 18.21 21.65 -18.89
N GLN A 34 19.41 21.29 -18.46
CA GLN A 34 19.65 20.22 -17.54
C GLN A 34 18.94 20.62 -16.24
N VAL A 35 17.69 20.19 -16.14
CA VAL A 35 17.07 20.09 -14.83
C VAL A 35 17.91 19.05 -14.09
N GLU A 36 18.84 19.52 -13.26
CA GLU A 36 19.46 18.70 -12.24
C GLU A 36 18.31 18.07 -11.47
N GLN A 37 18.01 16.81 -11.77
CA GLN A 37 17.16 16.02 -10.90
C GLN A 37 17.91 15.89 -9.59
N GLU A 38 17.54 16.73 -8.65
CA GLU A 38 17.95 16.58 -7.25
C GLU A 38 17.62 15.14 -6.88
N GLN A 39 18.65 14.30 -6.76
CA GLN A 39 18.47 12.91 -6.35
C GLN A 39 17.95 12.95 -4.92
N ILE A 40 16.65 12.73 -4.77
CA ILE A 40 16.01 12.62 -3.47
C ILE A 40 16.65 11.42 -2.76
N ASN A 41 17.39 11.68 -1.70
CA ASN A 41 17.98 10.64 -0.88
C ASN A 41 16.99 10.28 0.25
N LEU A 42 16.33 9.15 0.12
CA LEU A 42 15.34 8.63 1.07
C LEU A 42 15.92 7.56 2.02
N THR A 43 17.25 7.49 2.14
CA THR A 43 17.87 6.42 2.93
C THR A 43 17.42 6.46 4.40
N GLU A 44 17.32 7.64 5.00
CA GLU A 44 16.92 7.80 6.39
C GLU A 44 15.44 7.41 6.59
N GLU A 45 14.56 7.85 5.70
CA GLU A 45 13.13 7.55 5.74
C GLU A 45 12.88 6.05 5.57
N VAL A 46 13.63 5.40 4.68
CA VAL A 46 13.54 3.94 4.48
C VAL A 46 13.99 3.19 5.73
N GLU A 47 15.08 3.59 6.38
CA GLU A 47 15.54 2.96 7.61
C GLU A 47 14.57 3.19 8.78
N GLN A 48 13.97 4.36 8.89
CA GLN A 48 12.95 4.65 9.90
C GLN A 48 11.69 3.80 9.65
N PHE A 49 11.24 3.71 8.40
CA PHE A 49 10.09 2.87 8.05
C PHE A 49 10.38 1.39 8.33
N ARG A 50 11.59 0.91 8.00
CA ARG A 50 12.00 -0.47 8.30
C ARG A 50 11.96 -0.77 9.80
N ALA A 51 12.50 0.15 10.62
CA ALA A 51 12.47 0.01 12.06
C ALA A 51 11.03 -0.05 12.59
N PHE A 52 10.16 0.84 12.11
CA PHE A 52 8.73 0.83 12.42
C PHE A 52 8.05 -0.49 12.02
N ALA A 53 8.28 -0.99 10.79
CA ALA A 53 7.70 -2.24 10.32
C ALA A 53 8.13 -3.43 11.21
N ILE A 54 9.41 -3.48 11.62
CA ILE A 54 9.90 -4.53 12.52
C ILE A 54 9.23 -4.44 13.91
N GLU A 55 9.05 -3.23 14.44
CA GLU A 55 8.36 -3.01 15.72
C GLU A 55 6.90 -3.50 15.70
N GLN A 56 6.21 -3.40 14.54
CA GLN A 56 4.85 -3.88 14.40
C GLN A 56 4.76 -5.42 14.29
N MET A 57 5.83 -6.10 13.89
CA MET A 57 5.81 -7.55 13.66
C MET A 57 5.68 -8.36 14.95
N GLU A 58 6.28 -7.95 16.05
CA GLU A 58 6.21 -8.70 17.33
C GLU A 58 4.76 -8.79 17.88
N PRO A 59 4.03 -7.66 18.05
CA PRO A 59 2.62 -7.71 18.44
C PRO A 59 1.73 -8.39 17.37
N PHE A 60 2.04 -8.19 16.07
CA PHE A 60 1.31 -8.87 14.99
C PHE A 60 1.35 -10.39 15.13
N VAL A 61 2.53 -10.98 15.31
CA VAL A 61 2.70 -12.44 15.48
C VAL A 61 1.95 -12.94 16.72
N ALA A 62 2.08 -12.23 17.85
CA ALA A 62 1.41 -12.63 19.09
C ALA A 62 -0.12 -12.59 18.98
N ASP A 63 -0.66 -11.54 18.37
CA ASP A 63 -2.11 -11.40 18.20
C ASP A 63 -2.64 -12.34 17.10
N MET A 64 -1.83 -12.65 16.08
CA MET A 64 -2.17 -13.63 15.07
C MET A 64 -2.26 -15.05 15.66
N GLU A 65 -1.31 -15.45 16.53
CA GLU A 65 -1.39 -16.71 17.28
C GLU A 65 -2.68 -16.80 18.12
N LEU A 66 -3.07 -15.69 18.71
CA LEU A 66 -4.28 -15.62 19.51
C LEU A 66 -5.54 -15.71 18.63
N LEU A 67 -5.54 -15.06 17.46
CA LEU A 67 -6.62 -15.14 16.48
C LEU A 67 -6.81 -16.56 15.98
N VAL A 68 -5.71 -17.25 15.59
CA VAL A 68 -5.73 -18.69 15.22
C VAL A 68 -6.42 -19.51 16.31
N ARG A 69 -6.06 -19.29 17.57
CA ARG A 69 -6.65 -20.01 18.69
C ARG A 69 -8.14 -19.75 18.85
N TYR A 70 -8.57 -18.49 18.76
CA TYR A 70 -9.98 -18.12 18.87
C TYR A 70 -10.83 -18.76 17.75
N VAL A 71 -10.33 -18.73 16.52
CA VAL A 71 -11.02 -19.38 15.40
C VAL A 71 -11.15 -20.87 15.61
N LYS A 72 -10.07 -21.55 16.01
CA LYS A 72 -10.04 -23.02 16.24
C LYS A 72 -10.90 -23.45 17.44
N GLU A 73 -11.03 -22.61 18.45
CA GLU A 73 -11.86 -22.87 19.63
C GLU A 73 -13.33 -22.47 19.45
N GLY A 74 -13.72 -21.92 18.29
CA GLY A 74 -15.09 -21.49 18.03
C GLY A 74 -15.48 -20.21 18.73
N LYS A 75 -14.51 -19.40 19.18
CA LYS A 75 -14.71 -18.14 19.92
C LYS A 75 -14.95 -16.98 18.98
N LEU A 76 -16.14 -16.94 18.36
CA LEU A 76 -16.48 -15.98 17.33
C LEU A 76 -16.36 -14.53 17.80
N GLU A 77 -16.93 -14.19 18.96
CA GLU A 77 -16.92 -12.80 19.44
C GLU A 77 -15.50 -12.29 19.72
N GLU A 78 -14.65 -13.14 20.29
CA GLU A 78 -13.24 -12.84 20.56
C GLU A 78 -12.45 -12.69 19.25
N ALA A 79 -12.68 -13.57 18.28
CA ALA A 79 -12.06 -13.49 16.95
C ALA A 79 -12.49 -12.19 16.24
N GLN A 80 -13.77 -11.84 16.27
CA GLN A 80 -14.28 -10.59 15.68
C GLN A 80 -13.68 -9.34 16.33
N LYS A 81 -13.43 -9.35 17.64
CA LYS A 81 -12.82 -8.20 18.34
C LYS A 81 -11.33 -8.07 18.03
N LEU A 82 -10.63 -9.19 17.83
CA LEU A 82 -9.19 -9.20 17.60
C LEU A 82 -8.82 -8.97 16.14
N TYR A 83 -9.64 -9.46 15.20
CA TYR A 83 -9.39 -9.42 13.76
C TYR A 83 -8.98 -8.02 13.24
N PRO A 84 -9.70 -6.91 13.56
CA PRO A 84 -9.34 -5.59 13.04
C PRO A 84 -7.94 -5.12 13.47
N LEU A 85 -7.50 -5.51 14.67
CA LEU A 85 -6.17 -5.18 15.16
C LEU A 85 -5.09 -5.95 14.40
N VAL A 86 -5.30 -7.24 14.22
CA VAL A 86 -4.38 -8.11 13.45
C VAL A 86 -4.26 -7.63 12.01
N HIS A 87 -5.38 -7.37 11.35
CA HIS A 87 -5.38 -6.88 9.97
C HIS A 87 -4.72 -5.50 9.85
N MET A 88 -4.93 -4.61 10.83
CA MET A 88 -4.27 -3.31 10.87
C MET A 88 -2.74 -3.42 10.89
N TYR A 89 -2.16 -4.36 11.64
CA TYR A 89 -0.70 -4.58 11.63
C TYR A 89 -0.21 -4.98 10.23
N TYR A 90 -0.95 -5.84 9.54
CA TYR A 90 -0.63 -6.21 8.16
C TYR A 90 -0.70 -5.00 7.22
N GLU A 91 -1.74 -4.18 7.36
CA GLU A 91 -1.90 -2.96 6.57
C GLU A 91 -0.78 -1.92 6.80
N CYS A 92 -0.13 -1.91 7.96
CA CYS A 92 1.06 -1.08 8.19
C CYS A 92 2.23 -1.42 7.26
N LEU A 93 2.22 -2.60 6.60
CA LEU A 93 3.22 -3.02 5.62
C LEU A 93 2.91 -2.56 4.18
N GLN A 94 1.80 -1.85 3.95
CA GLN A 94 1.36 -1.37 2.63
C GLN A 94 2.49 -0.78 1.75
N PRO A 95 3.39 0.08 2.26
CA PRO A 95 4.48 0.62 1.45
C PRO A 95 5.46 -0.43 0.94
N MET A 96 5.50 -1.63 1.56
CA MET A 96 6.39 -2.73 1.19
C MET A 96 5.71 -3.79 0.32
N LYS A 97 4.38 -3.80 0.18
CA LYS A 97 3.62 -4.84 -0.52
C LYS A 97 4.12 -5.10 -1.95
N ALA A 98 4.62 -4.07 -2.64
CA ALA A 98 5.20 -4.23 -3.98
C ALA A 98 6.41 -5.17 -4.02
N SER A 99 7.13 -5.36 -2.91
CA SER A 99 8.29 -6.26 -2.83
C SER A 99 7.92 -7.73 -2.64
N PHE A 100 6.65 -8.01 -2.27
CA PHE A 100 6.12 -9.37 -2.07
C PHE A 100 4.70 -9.53 -2.66
N ALA A 101 4.42 -8.88 -3.79
CA ALA A 101 3.09 -8.76 -4.39
C ALA A 101 2.39 -10.11 -4.66
N GLU A 102 3.13 -11.15 -5.05
CA GLU A 102 2.54 -12.49 -5.26
C GLU A 102 2.05 -13.10 -3.95
N LEU A 103 2.79 -12.90 -2.86
CA LEU A 103 2.39 -13.35 -1.53
C LEU A 103 1.24 -12.50 -0.99
N ASP A 104 1.31 -11.18 -1.15
CA ASP A 104 0.25 -10.26 -0.75
C ASP A 104 -1.11 -10.65 -1.34
N ALA A 105 -1.15 -11.01 -2.62
CA ALA A 105 -2.37 -11.45 -3.29
C ALA A 105 -3.01 -12.72 -2.67
N THR A 106 -2.24 -13.53 -1.96
CA THR A 106 -2.74 -14.70 -1.23
C THR A 106 -3.12 -14.39 0.20
N ILE A 107 -2.39 -13.45 0.84
CA ILE A 107 -2.64 -13.04 2.22
C ILE A 107 -3.87 -12.13 2.33
N ASP A 108 -4.04 -11.21 1.38
CA ASP A 108 -5.10 -10.21 1.42
C ASP A 108 -5.72 -10.01 0.03
N SER A 109 -6.44 -11.04 -0.44
CA SER A 109 -7.17 -10.98 -1.70
C SER A 109 -8.38 -10.04 -1.58
N SER A 110 -8.83 -9.48 -2.71
CA SER A 110 -10.12 -8.77 -2.75
C SER A 110 -11.27 -9.75 -2.96
N ILE A 111 -12.42 -9.45 -2.34
CA ILE A 111 -13.67 -10.18 -2.61
C ILE A 111 -14.39 -9.48 -3.75
N GLU A 112 -14.65 -10.21 -4.84
CA GLU A 112 -15.55 -9.79 -5.90
C GLU A 112 -16.97 -10.31 -5.59
N GLU A 113 -17.98 -9.50 -5.84
CA GLU A 113 -19.38 -9.90 -5.63
C GLU A 113 -19.73 -11.17 -6.42
N GLY A 114 -20.21 -12.20 -5.71
CA GLY A 114 -20.54 -13.51 -6.29
C GLY A 114 -19.34 -14.45 -6.46
N LYS A 115 -18.17 -14.09 -5.92
CA LYS A 115 -16.94 -14.91 -5.94
C LYS A 115 -16.32 -15.04 -4.55
N GLU A 116 -17.13 -14.99 -3.53
CA GLU A 116 -16.67 -15.07 -2.13
C GLU A 116 -15.90 -16.36 -1.85
N ASP A 117 -16.20 -17.43 -2.59
CA ASP A 117 -15.50 -18.73 -2.49
C ASP A 117 -14.05 -18.67 -3.03
N GLU A 118 -13.76 -17.72 -3.93
CA GLU A 118 -12.42 -17.54 -4.50
C GLU A 118 -11.51 -16.69 -3.60
N ALA A 119 -12.06 -16.01 -2.60
CA ALA A 119 -11.30 -15.20 -1.66
C ALA A 119 -10.34 -16.05 -0.82
N THR A 120 -9.20 -15.47 -0.47
CA THR A 120 -8.15 -16.09 0.35
C THR A 120 -7.74 -15.16 1.49
N GLY A 121 -6.99 -15.68 2.43
CA GLY A 121 -6.32 -14.90 3.45
C GLY A 121 -7.27 -14.10 4.35
N PHE A 122 -6.91 -12.86 4.62
CA PHE A 122 -7.68 -11.97 5.49
C PHE A 122 -9.09 -11.71 4.97
N ALA A 123 -9.26 -11.48 3.67
CA ALA A 123 -10.58 -11.24 3.09
C ALA A 123 -11.52 -12.43 3.28
N LYS A 124 -11.03 -13.65 3.10
CA LYS A 124 -11.78 -14.89 3.34
C LYS A 124 -12.17 -15.02 4.81
N LEU A 125 -11.22 -14.79 5.71
CA LEU A 125 -11.47 -14.85 7.16
C LEU A 125 -12.47 -13.79 7.61
N GLU A 126 -12.34 -12.56 7.10
CA GLU A 126 -13.27 -11.46 7.38
C GLU A 126 -14.70 -11.81 6.98
N TYR A 127 -14.88 -12.36 5.78
CA TYR A 127 -16.17 -12.81 5.30
C TYR A 127 -16.82 -13.82 6.26
N GLY A 128 -16.07 -14.83 6.70
CA GLY A 128 -16.54 -15.80 7.69
C GLY A 128 -16.92 -15.18 9.03
N LEU A 129 -16.07 -14.32 9.56
CA LEU A 129 -16.28 -13.72 10.86
C LEU A 129 -17.47 -12.73 10.89
N PHE A 130 -17.64 -11.91 9.86
CA PHE A 130 -18.58 -10.78 9.91
C PHE A 130 -19.81 -10.96 9.03
N ASN A 131 -19.71 -11.67 7.90
CA ASN A 131 -20.85 -11.92 7.01
C ASN A 131 -21.57 -13.21 7.40
N GLU A 132 -20.85 -14.33 7.45
CA GLU A 132 -21.44 -15.62 7.85
C GLU A 132 -21.57 -15.78 9.37
N LYS A 133 -20.82 -15.00 10.14
CA LYS A 133 -20.80 -15.00 11.60
C LYS A 133 -20.47 -16.39 12.18
N THR A 134 -19.43 -16.97 11.65
CA THR A 134 -18.95 -18.30 12.05
C THR A 134 -17.42 -18.37 12.03
N THR A 135 -16.86 -19.27 12.81
CA THR A 135 -15.45 -19.68 12.73
C THR A 135 -15.30 -21.05 12.09
N THR A 136 -16.42 -21.82 12.01
CA THR A 136 -16.42 -23.17 11.49
C THR A 136 -16.14 -23.19 9.99
N GLY A 137 -15.11 -23.92 9.60
CA GLY A 137 -14.64 -24.02 8.21
C GLY A 137 -13.55 -23.01 7.87
N TYR A 138 -13.16 -22.14 8.82
CA TYR A 138 -12.12 -21.12 8.64
C TYR A 138 -10.80 -21.46 9.38
N GLU A 139 -10.73 -22.62 10.01
CA GLU A 139 -9.56 -23.06 10.79
C GLU A 139 -8.31 -23.19 9.90
N VAL A 140 -8.47 -23.70 8.68
CA VAL A 140 -7.37 -23.82 7.71
C VAL A 140 -6.96 -22.45 7.19
N VAL A 141 -7.93 -21.59 6.88
CA VAL A 141 -7.67 -20.22 6.37
C VAL A 141 -6.81 -19.42 7.35
N VAL A 142 -7.13 -19.46 8.65
CA VAL A 142 -6.38 -18.74 9.66
C VAL A 142 -4.99 -19.36 9.92
N GLU A 143 -4.84 -20.69 9.76
CA GLU A 143 -3.54 -21.34 9.86
C GLU A 143 -2.62 -21.00 8.68
N GLU A 144 -3.16 -20.94 7.46
CA GLU A 144 -2.42 -20.54 6.25
C GLU A 144 -1.94 -19.09 6.32
N LEU A 145 -2.71 -18.20 6.95
CA LEU A 145 -2.30 -16.83 7.20
C LEU A 145 -1.12 -16.71 8.17
N PHE A 146 -0.92 -17.69 9.05
CA PHE A 146 0.10 -17.67 10.08
C PHE A 146 1.39 -18.39 9.66
N THR A 147 1.38 -19.22 8.63
CA THR A 147 2.54 -20.02 8.16
C THR A 147 3.27 -19.38 6.99
#